data_6ff00d01ff8f81e9d6ed60d9b34b0ab2
#
_entry.id   6ff00d01ff8f81e9d6ed60d9b34b0ab2
#
_cell.length_a   1.000
_cell.length_b   1.000
_cell.length_c   1.000
_cell.angle_alpha   90.00
_cell.angle_beta   90.00
_cell.angle_gamma   90.00
#
_symmetry.space_group_name_H-M   'P 1'
#
loop_
_entity.id
_entity.type
_entity.pdbx_description
1 polymer ?
#
loop_
_entity_poly.entity_id
_entity_poly.type
_entity_poly.pdbx_seq_one_letter_code
_entity_poly.pdbx_strand_id
1 'polypeptide(L)'
;KATVQLLGSGVILREVIKAAKILRDEYQIHSNVWSVTSFNELARDGMACEEYNRLHPLAEEVKESWVSKQLRGTEGIVVSATDHMRAYSEQIRAYLPDGRPFVALGTDGYGRSDTRANLRSFFGVDAAHIVVATLKKLADEGEVDARLVKDAISNFELDTDRPVAWAPQAHPEVQPVAEYNETQTGEGN
;
A
#
# COMPACT_ATOMS: atom_id res chain seq x y z
N LYS A 1 -11.67 -0.12 22.05
CA LYS A 1 -11.82 0.47 20.69
C LYS A 1 -10.46 0.34 20.02
N ALA A 2 -10.42 -0.31 18.85
CA ALA A 2 -9.18 -0.48 18.09
C ALA A 2 -8.65 0.89 17.65
N THR A 3 -7.33 1.04 17.72
CA THR A 3 -6.59 2.18 17.16
C THR A 3 -5.65 1.66 16.08
N VAL A 4 -5.48 2.40 14.99
CA VAL A 4 -4.61 2.01 13.88
C VAL A 4 -3.72 3.16 13.43
N GLN A 5 -2.55 2.84 12.88
CA GLN A 5 -1.61 3.79 12.34
C GLN A 5 -1.65 3.70 10.81
N LEU A 6 -2.12 4.75 10.16
CA LEU A 6 -2.25 4.81 8.70
C LEU A 6 -1.15 5.70 8.13
N LEU A 7 -0.27 5.12 7.33
CA LEU A 7 0.85 5.78 6.69
C LEU A 7 0.56 6.02 5.21
N GLY A 8 0.54 7.27 4.78
CA GLY A 8 0.29 7.61 3.38
C GLY A 8 1.42 8.42 2.77
N SER A 9 1.79 8.13 1.52
CA SER A 9 2.74 8.94 0.76
C SER A 9 2.14 9.50 -0.51
N GLY A 10 2.70 10.62 -0.99
CA GLY A 10 2.31 11.27 -2.22
C GLY A 10 0.81 11.53 -2.32
N VAL A 11 0.24 11.32 -3.48
CA VAL A 11 -1.20 11.57 -3.74
C VAL A 11 -2.11 10.57 -3.03
N ILE A 12 -1.60 9.41 -2.63
CA ILE A 12 -2.38 8.38 -1.93
C ILE A 12 -2.67 8.77 -0.48
N LEU A 13 -1.92 9.69 0.11
CA LEU A 13 -2.28 10.25 1.42
C LEU A 13 -3.74 10.75 1.46
N ARG A 14 -4.27 11.25 0.35
CA ARG A 14 -5.68 11.67 0.26
C ARG A 14 -6.65 10.51 0.42
N GLU A 15 -6.30 9.34 -0.11
CA GLU A 15 -7.11 8.13 0.07
C GLU A 15 -6.99 7.59 1.49
N VAL A 16 -5.80 7.68 2.11
CA VAL A 16 -5.59 7.34 3.52
C VAL A 16 -6.44 8.22 4.44
N ILE A 17 -6.52 9.53 4.19
CA ILE A 17 -7.36 10.45 4.97
C ILE A 17 -8.85 10.10 4.82
N LYS A 18 -9.31 9.73 3.60
CA LYS A 18 -10.68 9.26 3.37
C LYS A 18 -10.95 7.96 4.12
N ALA A 19 -10.01 7.00 4.06
CA ALA A 19 -10.11 5.72 4.76
C ALA A 19 -10.20 5.94 6.28
N ALA A 20 -9.39 6.83 6.85
CA ALA A 20 -9.45 7.18 8.26
C ALA A 20 -10.82 7.74 8.67
N LYS A 21 -11.43 8.55 7.80
CA LYS A 21 -12.80 9.06 8.03
C LYS A 21 -13.83 7.93 8.02
N ILE A 22 -13.78 7.04 7.04
CA ILE A 22 -14.69 5.89 6.93
C ILE A 22 -14.53 4.97 8.16
N LEU A 23 -13.29 4.63 8.54
CA LEU A 23 -12.99 3.78 9.70
C LEU A 23 -13.60 4.37 10.99
N ARG A 24 -13.52 5.69 11.17
CA ARG A 24 -14.08 6.36 12.32
C ARG A 24 -15.63 6.40 12.29
N ASP A 25 -16.20 6.82 11.16
CA ASP A 25 -17.62 7.14 11.06
C ASP A 25 -18.49 5.88 10.94
N GLU A 26 -18.01 4.84 10.25
CA GLU A 26 -18.78 3.63 9.98
C GLU A 26 -18.37 2.44 10.88
N TYR A 27 -17.09 2.35 11.25
CA TYR A 27 -16.56 1.21 12.01
C TYR A 27 -16.12 1.55 13.43
N GLN A 28 -16.19 2.84 13.83
CA GLN A 28 -15.79 3.33 15.16
C GLN A 28 -14.33 2.98 15.53
N ILE A 29 -13.47 2.83 14.52
CA ILE A 29 -12.03 2.58 14.65
C ILE A 29 -11.31 3.92 14.58
N HIS A 30 -10.49 4.21 15.59
CA HIS A 30 -9.66 5.42 15.62
C HIS A 30 -8.40 5.24 14.78
N SER A 31 -8.01 6.28 14.04
CA SER A 31 -6.82 6.24 13.18
C SER A 31 -5.93 7.45 13.39
N ASN A 32 -4.64 7.23 13.59
CA ASN A 32 -3.63 8.26 13.43
C ASN A 32 -3.12 8.24 12.00
N VAL A 33 -3.16 9.38 11.32
CA VAL A 33 -2.71 9.49 9.93
C VAL A 33 -1.34 10.14 9.87
N TRP A 34 -0.40 9.49 9.22
CA TRP A 34 0.99 9.90 9.07
C TRP A 34 1.27 10.22 7.60
N SER A 35 1.76 11.43 7.34
CA SER A 35 2.28 11.80 6.02
C SER A 35 3.75 11.36 5.92
N VAL A 36 3.99 10.33 5.11
CA VAL A 36 5.35 9.82 4.88
C VAL A 36 5.92 10.46 3.62
N THR A 37 6.94 11.30 3.80
CA THR A 37 7.60 11.97 2.67
C THR A 37 8.53 11.04 1.89
N SER A 38 9.16 10.07 2.57
CA SER A 38 10.04 9.09 1.92
C SER A 38 10.17 7.82 2.76
N PHE A 39 9.62 6.72 2.28
CA PHE A 39 9.85 5.39 2.86
C PHE A 39 11.32 4.97 2.73
N ASN A 40 11.98 5.36 1.64
CA ASN A 40 13.41 5.04 1.43
C ASN A 40 14.30 5.67 2.48
N GLU A 41 14.06 6.93 2.85
CA GLU A 41 14.88 7.60 3.87
C GLU A 41 14.59 7.01 5.27
N LEU A 42 13.36 6.62 5.57
CA LEU A 42 13.04 5.89 6.80
C LEU A 42 13.77 4.53 6.85
N ALA A 43 13.82 3.82 5.74
CA ALA A 43 14.55 2.56 5.64
C ALA A 43 16.07 2.75 5.78
N ARG A 44 16.64 3.78 5.14
CA ARG A 44 18.07 4.12 5.24
C ARG A 44 18.48 4.48 6.68
N ASP A 45 17.65 5.26 7.35
CA ASP A 45 17.85 5.58 8.77
C ASP A 45 17.83 4.30 9.62
N GLY A 46 16.86 3.41 9.37
CA GLY A 46 16.80 2.11 10.05
C GLY A 46 18.03 1.25 9.83
N MET A 47 18.47 1.11 8.56
CA MET A 47 19.70 0.37 8.23
C MET A 47 20.94 0.98 8.87
N ALA A 48 21.06 2.30 8.92
CA ALA A 48 22.18 2.98 9.54
C ALA A 48 22.21 2.76 11.06
N CYS A 49 21.04 2.77 11.71
CA CYS A 49 20.95 2.43 13.14
C CYS A 49 21.33 0.97 13.41
N GLU A 50 20.85 0.05 12.59
CA GLU A 50 21.17 -1.38 12.67
C GLU A 50 22.67 -1.64 12.50
N GLU A 51 23.27 -1.05 11.47
CA GLU A 51 24.73 -1.17 11.23
C GLU A 51 25.56 -0.60 12.39
N TYR A 52 25.18 0.60 12.88
CA TYR A 52 25.85 1.18 14.03
C TYR A 52 25.81 0.25 15.24
N ASN A 53 24.62 -0.25 15.59
CA ASN A 53 24.45 -1.13 16.75
C ASN A 53 25.22 -2.44 16.61
N ARG A 54 25.32 -2.97 15.39
CA ARG A 54 26.11 -4.17 15.09
C ARG A 54 27.60 -3.94 15.29
N LEU A 55 28.10 -2.78 14.91
CA LEU A 55 29.53 -2.45 15.03
C LEU A 55 29.92 -1.92 16.40
N HIS A 56 28.94 -1.54 17.23
CA HIS A 56 29.18 -0.98 18.58
C HIS A 56 28.40 -1.80 19.65
N PRO A 57 28.73 -3.10 19.83
CA PRO A 57 27.93 -3.98 20.70
C PRO A 57 28.01 -3.61 22.19
N LEU A 58 28.98 -2.78 22.57
CA LEU A 58 29.18 -2.31 23.95
C LEU A 58 28.83 -0.82 24.13
N ALA A 59 28.16 -0.20 23.18
CA ALA A 59 27.69 1.18 23.31
C ALA A 59 26.68 1.29 24.45
N GLU A 60 26.77 2.36 25.24
CA GLU A 60 25.84 2.62 26.35
C GLU A 60 24.40 2.81 25.86
N GLU A 61 24.25 3.36 24.67
CA GLU A 61 22.93 3.59 24.03
C GLU A 61 22.83 2.88 22.69
N VAL A 62 21.75 2.14 22.54
CA VAL A 62 21.34 1.53 21.24
C VAL A 62 20.69 2.61 20.39
N LYS A 63 21.15 2.78 19.15
CA LYS A 63 20.51 3.69 18.20
C LYS A 63 19.17 3.11 17.75
N GLU A 64 18.16 3.95 17.80
CA GLU A 64 16.82 3.62 17.39
C GLU A 64 16.46 4.40 16.13
N SER A 65 15.81 3.73 15.17
CA SER A 65 15.37 4.36 13.92
C SER A 65 14.31 5.44 14.16
N TRP A 66 14.24 6.40 13.25
CA TRP A 66 13.24 7.46 13.29
C TRP A 66 11.81 6.91 13.29
N VAL A 67 11.50 5.94 12.42
CA VAL A 67 10.17 5.33 12.35
C VAL A 67 9.78 4.64 13.65
N SER A 68 10.72 3.94 14.29
CA SER A 68 10.49 3.32 15.59
C SER A 68 10.19 4.40 16.66
N LYS A 69 10.99 5.45 16.74
CA LYS A 69 10.78 6.56 17.68
C LYS A 69 9.41 7.22 17.53
N GLN A 70 8.98 7.45 16.28
CA GLN A 70 7.69 8.10 16.02
C GLN A 70 6.50 7.21 16.38
N LEU A 71 6.60 5.91 16.17
CA LEU A 71 5.53 4.97 16.42
C LEU A 71 5.56 4.36 17.83
N ARG A 72 6.67 4.47 18.56
CA ARG A 72 6.76 4.06 19.96
C ARG A 72 5.73 4.84 20.79
N GLY A 73 5.00 4.35 21.61
CA GLY A 73 3.94 5.03 22.38
C GLY A 73 2.63 5.22 21.63
N THR A 74 2.55 4.72 20.37
CA THR A 74 1.27 4.53 19.70
C THR A 74 0.85 3.07 19.79
N GLU A 75 -0.43 2.79 19.57
CA GLU A 75 -0.99 1.44 19.64
C GLU A 75 -1.55 0.99 18.28
N GLY A 76 -1.83 -0.30 18.18
CA GLY A 76 -2.53 -0.91 17.05
C GLY A 76 -1.63 -1.24 15.86
N ILE A 77 -2.25 -1.79 14.86
CA ILE A 77 -1.61 -2.20 13.60
C ILE A 77 -1.15 -1.00 12.78
N VAL A 78 -0.21 -1.23 11.87
CA VAL A 78 0.25 -0.22 10.91
C VAL A 78 -0.18 -0.62 9.50
N VAL A 79 -0.78 0.30 8.76
CA VAL A 79 -1.14 0.12 7.35
C VAL A 79 -0.52 1.23 6.54
N SER A 80 0.28 0.90 5.54
CA SER A 80 0.85 1.87 4.60
C SER A 80 0.16 1.78 3.25
N ALA A 81 0.00 2.93 2.59
CA ALA A 81 -0.49 3.01 1.22
C ALA A 81 0.30 4.06 0.42
N THR A 82 0.70 3.67 -0.79
CA THR A 82 1.54 4.48 -1.67
C THR A 82 1.19 4.25 -3.13
N ASP A 83 1.53 5.21 -3.99
CA ASP A 83 1.47 5.07 -5.45
C ASP A 83 2.75 4.47 -6.07
N HIS A 84 3.70 4.08 -5.23
CA HIS A 84 4.86 3.27 -5.60
C HIS A 84 4.59 1.77 -5.37
N MET A 85 5.52 0.91 -5.80
CA MET A 85 5.48 -0.52 -5.47
C MET A 85 5.50 -0.73 -3.95
N ARG A 86 4.80 -1.76 -3.46
CA ARG A 86 4.78 -2.13 -2.03
C ARG A 86 6.18 -2.29 -1.45
N ALA A 87 7.12 -2.76 -2.25
CA ALA A 87 8.51 -2.97 -1.83
C ALA A 87 9.14 -1.75 -1.17
N TYR A 88 8.74 -0.53 -1.53
CA TYR A 88 9.26 0.69 -0.91
C TYR A 88 8.78 0.87 0.53
N SER A 89 7.51 0.66 0.79
CA SER A 89 6.99 0.74 2.16
C SER A 89 7.30 -0.50 2.99
N GLU A 90 7.45 -1.67 2.37
CA GLU A 90 7.85 -2.90 3.05
C GLU A 90 9.23 -2.80 3.73
N GLN A 91 10.12 -1.97 3.22
CA GLN A 91 11.46 -1.77 3.79
C GLN A 91 11.46 -1.30 5.24
N ILE A 92 10.39 -0.62 5.70
CA ILE A 92 10.31 -0.14 7.08
C ILE A 92 9.81 -1.21 8.07
N ARG A 93 9.31 -2.35 7.60
CA ARG A 93 8.72 -3.41 8.46
C ARG A 93 9.65 -3.86 9.57
N ALA A 94 10.93 -4.06 9.27
CA ALA A 94 11.93 -4.49 10.25
C ALA A 94 12.21 -3.46 11.35
N TYR A 95 11.85 -2.21 11.13
CA TYR A 95 12.13 -1.07 12.01
C TYR A 95 10.89 -0.58 12.76
N LEU A 96 9.75 -1.26 12.62
CA LEU A 96 8.56 -0.96 13.40
C LEU A 96 8.75 -1.44 14.85
N PRO A 97 8.28 -0.69 15.85
CA PRO A 97 8.47 -1.08 17.26
C PRO A 97 7.71 -2.38 17.58
N ASP A 98 8.31 -3.21 18.41
CA ASP A 98 7.68 -4.40 19.02
C ASP A 98 7.13 -5.44 18.02
N GLY A 99 7.71 -5.53 16.80
CA GLY A 99 7.22 -6.45 15.77
C GLY A 99 5.79 -6.16 15.33
N ARG A 100 5.38 -4.91 15.37
CA ARG A 100 4.03 -4.44 15.12
C ARG A 100 3.44 -4.99 13.82
N PRO A 101 2.20 -5.51 13.83
CA PRO A 101 1.54 -5.99 12.64
C PRO A 101 1.46 -4.91 11.55
N PHE A 102 1.88 -5.27 10.33
CA PHE A 102 2.04 -4.31 9.24
C PHE A 102 1.45 -4.82 7.93
N VAL A 103 0.73 -3.96 7.23
CA VAL A 103 0.21 -4.20 5.87
C VAL A 103 0.69 -3.09 4.96
N ALA A 104 1.24 -3.45 3.80
CA ALA A 104 1.64 -2.51 2.76
C ALA A 104 0.72 -2.63 1.54
N LEU A 105 0.19 -1.50 1.08
CA LEU A 105 -0.54 -1.37 -0.17
C LEU A 105 0.25 -0.49 -1.13
N GLY A 106 0.31 -0.89 -2.40
CA GLY A 106 1.07 -0.18 -3.42
C GLY A 106 0.68 -0.61 -4.82
N THR A 107 1.26 0.03 -5.82
CA THR A 107 0.94 -0.16 -7.24
C THR A 107 1.90 -1.16 -7.87
N ASP A 108 1.79 -2.44 -7.49
CA ASP A 108 2.60 -3.50 -8.07
C ASP A 108 2.09 -3.90 -9.46
N GLY A 109 3.01 -4.22 -10.36
CA GLY A 109 2.72 -4.65 -11.72
C GLY A 109 3.01 -3.57 -12.78
N TYR A 110 2.45 -3.76 -13.96
CA TYR A 110 2.65 -2.83 -15.08
C TYR A 110 1.71 -1.63 -14.99
N GLY A 111 2.22 -0.45 -15.41
CA GLY A 111 1.41 0.76 -15.54
C GLY A 111 0.25 0.57 -16.54
N ARG A 112 -0.83 1.32 -16.31
CA ARG A 112 -2.03 1.32 -17.15
C ARG A 112 -2.48 2.74 -17.43
N SER A 113 -3.21 2.90 -18.52
CA SER A 113 -3.87 4.16 -18.87
C SER A 113 -5.35 4.07 -18.52
N ASP A 114 -5.77 4.86 -17.54
CA ASP A 114 -7.17 4.97 -17.12
C ASP A 114 -7.36 6.25 -16.28
N THR A 115 -8.57 6.50 -15.80
CA THR A 115 -8.82 7.56 -14.84
C THR A 115 -8.13 7.28 -13.51
N ARG A 116 -7.81 8.33 -12.75
CA ARG A 116 -7.17 8.17 -11.44
C ARG A 116 -7.98 7.29 -10.48
N ALA A 117 -9.32 7.40 -10.54
CA ALA A 117 -10.19 6.59 -9.69
C ALA A 117 -10.08 5.11 -10.03
N ASN A 118 -10.19 4.77 -11.33
CA ASN A 118 -10.08 3.40 -11.81
C ASN A 118 -8.71 2.80 -11.53
N LEU A 119 -7.63 3.57 -11.73
CA LEU A 119 -6.27 3.10 -11.44
C LEU A 119 -6.06 2.81 -9.95
N ARG A 120 -6.55 3.67 -9.06
CA ARG A 120 -6.45 3.43 -7.61
C ARG A 120 -7.22 2.19 -7.18
N SER A 121 -8.42 2.01 -7.71
CA SER A 121 -9.22 0.81 -7.46
C SER A 121 -8.53 -0.43 -8.04
N PHE A 122 -8.05 -0.37 -9.29
CA PHE A 122 -7.33 -1.48 -9.92
C PHE A 122 -6.10 -1.93 -9.12
N PHE A 123 -5.29 -1.00 -8.62
CA PHE A 123 -4.12 -1.32 -7.81
C PHE A 123 -4.43 -1.56 -6.32
N GLY A 124 -5.66 -1.34 -5.89
CA GLY A 124 -6.08 -1.56 -4.51
C GLY A 124 -5.47 -0.54 -3.52
N VAL A 125 -5.33 0.72 -3.94
CA VAL A 125 -4.78 1.81 -3.12
C VAL A 125 -5.76 2.96 -2.91
N ASP A 126 -7.03 2.78 -3.23
CA ASP A 126 -8.11 3.69 -2.89
C ASP A 126 -8.58 3.51 -1.43
N ALA A 127 -9.45 4.40 -0.99
CA ALA A 127 -9.94 4.41 0.39
C ALA A 127 -10.65 3.10 0.79
N ALA A 128 -11.43 2.50 -0.11
CA ALA A 128 -12.16 1.26 0.16
C ALA A 128 -11.20 0.09 0.43
N HIS A 129 -10.18 -0.08 -0.41
CA HIS A 129 -9.18 -1.11 -0.22
C HIS A 129 -8.33 -0.90 1.04
N ILE A 130 -8.01 0.36 1.39
CA ILE A 130 -7.30 0.69 2.63
C ILE A 130 -8.14 0.31 3.85
N VAL A 131 -9.46 0.60 3.83
CA VAL A 131 -10.38 0.21 4.90
C VAL A 131 -10.45 -1.31 5.02
N VAL A 132 -10.67 -2.03 3.92
CA VAL A 132 -10.77 -3.49 3.94
C VAL A 132 -9.46 -4.14 4.39
N ALA A 133 -8.30 -3.65 3.94
CA ALA A 133 -7.00 -4.15 4.39
C ALA A 133 -6.79 -3.91 5.90
N THR A 134 -7.23 -2.76 6.41
CA THR A 134 -7.18 -2.43 7.83
C THR A 134 -8.08 -3.37 8.65
N LEU A 135 -9.34 -3.52 8.25
CA LEU A 135 -10.29 -4.41 8.91
C LEU A 135 -9.81 -5.87 8.89
N LYS A 136 -9.30 -6.33 7.74
CA LYS A 136 -8.76 -7.69 7.61
C LYS A 136 -7.60 -7.91 8.57
N LYS A 137 -6.67 -6.97 8.65
CA LYS A 137 -5.54 -7.11 9.56
C LYS A 137 -5.97 -7.07 11.04
N LEU A 138 -6.92 -6.23 11.41
CA LEU A 138 -7.51 -6.23 12.74
C LEU A 138 -8.23 -7.55 13.06
N ALA A 139 -8.90 -8.16 12.09
CA ALA A 139 -9.53 -9.46 12.25
C ALA A 139 -8.49 -10.58 12.45
N ASP A 140 -7.36 -10.52 11.74
CA ASP A 140 -6.26 -11.48 11.92
C ASP A 140 -5.61 -11.39 13.30
N GLU A 141 -5.61 -10.19 13.90
CA GLU A 141 -5.14 -9.96 15.27
C GLU A 141 -6.24 -10.22 16.33
N GLY A 142 -7.45 -10.59 15.90
CA GLY A 142 -8.57 -10.89 16.81
C GLY A 142 -9.25 -9.66 17.43
N GLU A 143 -8.97 -8.47 16.92
CA GLU A 143 -9.54 -7.20 17.44
C GLU A 143 -10.94 -6.90 16.91
N VAL A 144 -11.31 -7.46 15.74
CA VAL A 144 -12.64 -7.34 15.14
C VAL A 144 -13.11 -8.68 14.56
N ASP A 145 -14.42 -8.85 14.39
CA ASP A 145 -14.98 -10.05 13.75
C ASP A 145 -14.69 -10.03 12.23
N ALA A 146 -14.29 -11.18 11.67
CA ALA A 146 -14.05 -11.35 10.24
C ALA A 146 -15.30 -11.09 9.38
N ARG A 147 -16.52 -11.19 9.95
CA ARG A 147 -17.76 -10.81 9.27
C ARG A 147 -17.78 -9.35 8.89
N LEU A 148 -17.19 -8.49 9.72
CA LEU A 148 -17.08 -7.06 9.44
C LEU A 148 -16.29 -6.78 8.15
N VAL A 149 -15.25 -7.57 7.89
CA VAL A 149 -14.47 -7.52 6.64
C VAL A 149 -15.33 -7.89 5.44
N LYS A 150 -16.09 -8.98 5.55
CA LYS A 150 -17.00 -9.45 4.49
C LYS A 150 -18.06 -8.39 4.18
N ASP A 151 -18.64 -7.80 5.20
CA ASP A 151 -19.67 -6.76 5.05
C ASP A 151 -19.08 -5.52 4.38
N ALA A 152 -17.85 -5.10 4.76
CA ALA A 152 -17.14 -4.00 4.12
C ALA A 152 -16.85 -4.26 2.63
N ILE A 153 -16.40 -5.47 2.26
CA ILE A 153 -16.18 -5.86 0.87
C ILE A 153 -17.49 -5.73 0.06
N SER A 154 -18.61 -6.19 0.63
CA SER A 154 -19.92 -6.09 -0.02
C SER A 154 -20.41 -4.65 -0.13
N ASN A 155 -20.25 -3.85 0.94
CA ASN A 155 -20.69 -2.45 0.96
C ASN A 155 -19.91 -1.57 -0.02
N PHE A 156 -18.62 -1.87 -0.24
CA PHE A 156 -17.79 -1.17 -1.22
C PHE A 156 -17.88 -1.78 -2.63
N GLU A 157 -18.69 -2.83 -2.81
CA GLU A 157 -18.84 -3.52 -4.09
C GLU A 157 -17.50 -3.95 -4.72
N LEU A 158 -16.57 -4.42 -3.86
CA LEU A 158 -15.25 -4.83 -4.34
C LEU A 158 -15.34 -6.19 -5.05
N ASP A 159 -14.77 -6.25 -6.25
CA ASP A 159 -14.65 -7.50 -7.01
C ASP A 159 -13.62 -8.42 -6.34
N THR A 160 -14.12 -9.52 -5.75
CA THR A 160 -13.31 -10.51 -5.05
C THR A 160 -12.57 -11.47 -5.97
N ASP A 161 -13.02 -11.59 -7.21
CA ASP A 161 -12.50 -12.54 -8.21
C ASP A 161 -11.57 -11.88 -9.23
N ARG A 162 -11.34 -10.57 -9.07
CA ARG A 162 -10.46 -9.85 -9.97
C ARG A 162 -9.03 -10.43 -9.92
N PRO A 163 -8.34 -10.53 -11.06
CA PRO A 163 -6.95 -10.95 -11.08
C PRO A 163 -6.09 -9.90 -10.35
N VAL A 164 -5.03 -10.38 -9.69
CA VAL A 164 -4.06 -9.48 -9.06
C VAL A 164 -3.39 -8.57 -10.10
N ALA A 165 -3.07 -7.34 -9.72
CA ALA A 165 -2.58 -6.31 -10.65
C ALA A 165 -1.30 -6.70 -11.43
N TRP A 166 -0.50 -7.60 -10.87
CA TRP A 166 0.74 -8.12 -11.49
C TRP A 166 0.56 -9.42 -12.26
N ALA A 167 -0.66 -10.00 -12.30
CA ALA A 167 -0.90 -11.18 -13.11
C ALA A 167 -0.76 -10.83 -14.60
N PRO A 168 -0.21 -11.74 -15.44
CA PRO A 168 -0.26 -11.58 -16.87
C PRO A 168 -1.73 -11.43 -17.29
N GLN A 169 -2.07 -10.27 -17.85
CA GLN A 169 -3.39 -10.11 -18.44
C GLN A 169 -3.36 -10.75 -19.84
N ALA A 170 -4.38 -11.53 -20.17
CA ALA A 170 -4.58 -11.95 -21.55
C ALA A 170 -4.64 -10.66 -22.39
N HIS A 171 -3.62 -10.43 -23.20
CA HIS A 171 -3.72 -9.39 -24.22
C HIS A 171 -4.92 -9.76 -25.09
N PRO A 172 -5.88 -8.85 -25.34
CA PRO A 172 -6.78 -9.05 -26.46
C PRO A 172 -5.87 -9.37 -27.65
N GLU A 173 -6.15 -10.46 -28.37
CA GLU A 173 -5.35 -10.88 -29.50
C GLU A 173 -5.04 -9.63 -30.33
N VAL A 174 -3.75 -9.28 -30.42
CA VAL A 174 -3.33 -8.22 -31.31
C VAL A 174 -3.64 -8.76 -32.68
N GLN A 175 -4.73 -8.27 -33.29
CA GLN A 175 -5.04 -8.60 -34.70
C GLN A 175 -3.76 -8.22 -35.47
N PRO A 176 -3.20 -9.14 -36.25
CA PRO A 176 -2.02 -8.82 -37.04
C PRO A 176 -2.35 -7.58 -37.85
N VAL A 177 -1.52 -6.56 -37.71
CA VAL A 177 -1.63 -5.35 -38.52
C VAL A 177 -1.63 -5.85 -39.97
N ALA A 178 -2.71 -5.59 -40.70
CA ALA A 178 -2.82 -5.99 -42.09
C ALA A 178 -1.53 -5.57 -42.80
N GLU A 179 -0.85 -6.54 -43.42
CA GLU A 179 0.39 -6.32 -44.14
C GLU A 179 0.25 -5.04 -44.98
N TYR A 180 1.09 -4.07 -44.70
CA TYR A 180 1.16 -2.85 -45.46
C TYR A 180 1.62 -3.27 -46.87
N ASN A 181 0.69 -3.41 -47.82
CA ASN A 181 1.03 -3.75 -49.19
C ASN A 181 1.86 -2.62 -49.80
N GLU A 182 3.19 -2.81 -49.86
CA GLU A 182 4.13 -1.99 -50.65
C GLU A 182 3.93 -2.16 -52.17
N THR A 183 2.71 -2.13 -52.65
CA THR A 183 2.41 -2.15 -54.10
C THR A 183 1.70 -0.88 -54.50
N GLN A 184 2.39 0.24 -54.46
CA GLN A 184 2.12 1.39 -55.31
C GLN A 184 3.38 2.24 -55.50
N THR A 185 4.46 1.66 -56.00
CA THR A 185 5.37 2.45 -56.81
C THR A 185 4.86 2.37 -58.26
N GLY A 186 4.03 3.37 -58.57
CA GLY A 186 3.49 3.53 -59.90
C GLY A 186 4.58 3.75 -60.92
N GLU A 187 4.57 2.96 -61.93
CA GLU A 187 5.07 3.35 -63.26
C GLU A 187 4.30 4.60 -63.71
N GLY A 188 5.05 5.66 -63.95
CA GLY A 188 4.57 6.90 -64.52
C GLY A 188 5.62 7.42 -65.49
N ASN A 189 5.34 7.21 -66.77
CA ASN A 189 6.02 7.81 -67.94
C ASN A 189 6.31 9.32 -67.79
#